data_804956fd6fd3c7b04d9798a87420de5f
#
_entry.id   804956fd6fd3c7b04d9798a87420de5f
#
_cell.length_a   1.000
_cell.length_b   1.000
_cell.length_c   1.000
_cell.angle_alpha   90.00
_cell.angle_beta   90.00
_cell.angle_gamma   90.00
#
_symmetry.space_group_name_H-M   'P 1'
#
loop_
_entity.id
_entity.type
_entity.pdbx_description
1 polymer ?
#
loop_
_entity_poly.entity_id
_entity_poly.type
_entity_poly.pdbx_seq_one_letter_code
_entity_poly.pdbx_strand_id
1 'polypeptide(L)'
;MERVLDPRDYGTFGLGCWAIGGPFYESDGRALGWGEVDDRESIAAIRRALELGVRIFDTADVYGAGHSERVVGEALGDRRGDVLVVSKFGNVFDEATKRVSGQSCEPDHIRAACAASLGRLGTDYLDVLLLHMWDIQDEQVDPVIDTLEELAAAGHIRSYGWSTDRPHRIARIAQAPNCSSVEIALNVLNDSPEIVPMLAELELPAFIRSPLAMGLLAGRITRDTRLAEDDIRGIGAEWLEWFRD
;
A
#
# COMPACT_ATOMS: atom_id res chain seq x y z
N MET A 1 -16.13 -18.55 5.22
CA MET A 1 -16.31 -18.46 3.75
C MET A 1 -14.94 -18.65 3.13
N GLU A 2 -14.76 -19.53 2.16
CA GLU A 2 -13.48 -19.73 1.48
C GLU A 2 -13.17 -18.45 0.68
N ARG A 3 -11.99 -17.85 0.91
CA ARG A 3 -11.58 -16.62 0.24
C ARG A 3 -11.04 -16.95 -1.15
N VAL A 4 -11.30 -16.10 -2.11
CA VAL A 4 -10.81 -16.25 -3.50
C VAL A 4 -9.29 -16.27 -3.57
N LEU A 5 -8.62 -15.56 -2.66
CA LEU A 5 -7.17 -15.50 -2.54
C LEU A 5 -6.81 -15.42 -1.04
N ASP A 6 -5.83 -16.22 -0.62
CA ASP A 6 -5.23 -16.10 0.72
C ASP A 6 -3.79 -15.59 0.58
N PRO A 7 -3.50 -14.35 1.00
CA PRO A 7 -2.13 -13.82 0.94
C PRO A 7 -1.10 -14.66 1.70
N ARG A 8 -1.53 -15.44 2.70
CA ARG A 8 -0.64 -16.31 3.50
C ARG A 8 -0.02 -17.44 2.71
N ASP A 9 -0.61 -17.81 1.56
CA ASP A 9 -0.06 -18.82 0.65
C ASP A 9 1.25 -18.34 -0.01
N TYR A 10 1.47 -17.02 -0.02
CA TYR A 10 2.69 -16.37 -0.56
C TYR A 10 3.78 -16.15 0.50
N GLY A 11 3.53 -16.51 1.74
CA GLY A 11 4.47 -16.39 2.85
C GLY A 11 4.09 -15.33 3.87
N THR A 12 4.97 -15.13 4.85
CA THR A 12 4.75 -14.22 5.98
C THR A 12 5.52 -12.91 5.89
N PHE A 13 6.44 -12.79 4.92
CA PHE A 13 7.23 -11.60 4.71
C PHE A 13 6.94 -10.97 3.34
N GLY A 14 6.65 -9.68 3.36
CA GLY A 14 6.52 -8.85 2.17
C GLY A 14 7.56 -7.74 2.14
N LEU A 15 7.82 -7.22 0.94
CA LEU A 15 8.61 -6.01 0.73
C LEU A 15 7.68 -4.83 0.49
N GLY A 16 7.72 -3.84 1.41
CA GLY A 16 7.06 -2.56 1.23
C GLY A 16 7.88 -1.66 0.30
N CYS A 17 7.21 -1.10 -0.71
CA CYS A 17 7.84 -0.34 -1.79
C CYS A 17 7.59 1.17 -1.71
N TRP A 18 7.15 1.71 -0.57
CA TRP A 18 6.97 3.14 -0.43
C TRP A 18 8.28 3.92 -0.63
N ALA A 19 9.33 3.52 0.06
CA ALA A 19 10.64 4.19 -0.05
C ALA A 19 11.21 4.13 -1.47
N ILE A 20 10.92 3.08 -2.23
CA ILE A 20 11.36 2.89 -3.62
C ILE A 20 10.72 3.91 -4.58
N GLY A 21 9.56 4.47 -4.23
CA GLY A 21 8.88 5.46 -5.05
C GLY A 21 9.65 6.76 -5.24
N GLY A 22 10.58 7.08 -4.34
CA GLY A 22 11.30 8.35 -4.38
C GLY A 22 10.42 9.54 -3.96
N PRO A 23 10.79 10.76 -4.36
CA PRO A 23 10.13 11.97 -3.89
C PRO A 23 8.75 12.16 -4.52
N PHE A 24 7.78 12.54 -3.71
CA PHE A 24 6.48 13.10 -4.11
C PHE A 24 5.96 13.98 -2.97
N TYR A 25 4.98 14.84 -3.24
CA TYR A 25 4.67 15.95 -2.36
C TYR A 25 3.16 16.17 -2.24
N GLU A 26 2.74 16.72 -1.11
CA GLU A 26 1.44 17.37 -0.96
C GLU A 26 1.31 18.58 -1.89
N SER A 27 0.09 19.07 -2.05
CA SER A 27 -0.18 20.28 -2.85
C SER A 27 0.57 21.52 -2.34
N ASP A 28 0.82 21.62 -1.04
CA ASP A 28 1.57 22.70 -0.40
C ASP A 28 3.11 22.51 -0.47
N GLY A 29 3.59 21.41 -1.02
CA GLY A 29 5.01 21.10 -1.20
C GLY A 29 5.64 20.30 -0.07
N ARG A 30 4.90 19.91 0.97
CA ARG A 30 5.42 19.01 2.01
C ARG A 30 5.75 17.64 1.43
N ALA A 31 6.90 17.09 1.82
CA ALA A 31 7.33 15.78 1.36
C ALA A 31 6.39 14.66 1.84
N LEU A 32 6.10 13.71 0.95
CA LEU A 32 5.41 12.45 1.23
C LEU A 32 6.29 11.24 0.93
N GLY A 33 7.43 11.45 0.29
CA GLY A 33 8.41 10.43 -0.04
C GLY A 33 9.51 10.30 1.02
N TRP A 34 10.50 9.47 0.70
CA TRP A 34 11.65 9.19 1.57
C TRP A 34 12.94 9.82 1.02
N GLY A 35 12.82 10.84 0.17
CA GLY A 35 13.92 11.47 -0.55
C GLY A 35 14.26 10.79 -1.89
N GLU A 36 15.39 11.19 -2.48
CA GLU A 36 15.85 10.65 -3.76
C GLU A 36 16.25 9.18 -3.67
N VAL A 37 16.02 8.44 -4.76
CA VAL A 37 16.31 7.00 -4.87
C VAL A 37 17.09 6.69 -6.14
N ASP A 38 17.87 5.63 -6.13
CA ASP A 38 18.49 5.03 -7.34
C ASP A 38 17.68 3.80 -7.76
N ASP A 39 17.05 3.86 -8.93
CA ASP A 39 16.22 2.78 -9.44
C ASP A 39 17.00 1.48 -9.64
N ARG A 40 18.28 1.54 -9.97
CA ARG A 40 19.13 0.35 -10.11
C ARG A 40 19.31 -0.36 -8.77
N GLU A 41 19.50 0.40 -7.69
CA GLU A 41 19.56 -0.16 -6.34
C GLU A 41 18.20 -0.72 -5.91
N SER A 42 17.12 -0.02 -6.21
CA SER A 42 15.75 -0.43 -5.92
C SER A 42 15.39 -1.74 -6.65
N ILE A 43 15.68 -1.82 -7.94
CA ILE A 43 15.48 -3.04 -8.75
C ILE A 43 16.34 -4.19 -8.23
N ALA A 44 17.61 -3.93 -7.90
CA ALA A 44 18.49 -4.95 -7.34
C ALA A 44 17.97 -5.47 -5.97
N ALA A 45 17.44 -4.59 -5.14
CA ALA A 45 16.85 -4.96 -3.85
C ALA A 45 15.60 -5.83 -4.01
N ILE A 46 14.69 -5.49 -4.94
CA ILE A 46 13.51 -6.30 -5.26
C ILE A 46 13.93 -7.69 -5.78
N ARG A 47 14.86 -7.75 -6.73
CA ARG A 47 15.37 -9.02 -7.26
C ARG A 47 16.05 -9.85 -6.18
N ARG A 48 16.79 -9.22 -5.29
CA ARG A 48 17.40 -9.90 -4.15
C ARG A 48 16.37 -10.44 -3.18
N ALA A 49 15.30 -9.70 -2.91
CA ALA A 49 14.17 -10.19 -2.10
C ALA A 49 13.52 -11.43 -2.72
N LEU A 50 13.30 -11.43 -4.04
CA LEU A 50 12.81 -12.61 -4.78
C LEU A 50 13.71 -13.84 -4.63
N GLU A 51 15.03 -13.67 -4.76
CA GLU A 51 16.02 -14.76 -4.55
C GLU A 51 15.97 -15.33 -3.14
N LEU A 52 15.71 -14.49 -2.14
CA LEU A 52 15.57 -14.87 -0.73
C LEU A 52 14.21 -15.47 -0.39
N GLY A 53 13.31 -15.59 -1.36
CA GLY A 53 12.01 -16.23 -1.18
C GLY A 53 10.86 -15.28 -0.82
N VAL A 54 11.08 -13.96 -0.83
CA VAL A 54 9.96 -13.00 -0.68
C VAL A 54 9.04 -13.10 -1.90
N ARG A 55 7.74 -13.19 -1.64
CA ARG A 55 6.73 -13.35 -2.68
C ARG A 55 5.61 -12.32 -2.59
N ILE A 56 5.63 -11.41 -1.64
CA ILE A 56 4.65 -10.34 -1.47
C ILE A 56 5.37 -9.01 -1.70
N PHE A 57 4.85 -8.20 -2.61
CA PHE A 57 5.34 -6.85 -2.91
C PHE A 57 4.19 -5.86 -2.75
N ASP A 58 4.34 -4.95 -1.78
CA ASP A 58 3.34 -3.96 -1.42
C ASP A 58 3.75 -2.58 -1.94
N THR A 59 2.99 -2.05 -2.88
CA THR A 59 3.14 -0.73 -3.45
C THR A 59 1.85 0.09 -3.37
N ALA A 60 1.81 1.25 -3.99
CA ALA A 60 0.62 2.07 -4.19
C ALA A 60 0.79 2.97 -5.42
N ASP A 61 -0.33 3.36 -6.01
CA ASP A 61 -0.36 4.30 -7.13
C ASP A 61 0.29 5.64 -6.79
N VAL A 62 0.08 6.14 -5.57
CA VAL A 62 0.60 7.42 -5.10
C VAL A 62 2.10 7.41 -4.77
N TYR A 63 2.73 6.25 -4.53
CA TYR A 63 4.14 6.19 -4.14
C TYR A 63 5.05 6.70 -5.26
N GLY A 64 5.66 7.86 -5.03
CA GLY A 64 6.41 8.58 -6.05
C GLY A 64 5.57 9.02 -7.24
N ALA A 65 4.23 9.15 -7.06
CA ALA A 65 3.27 9.44 -8.12
C ALA A 65 3.36 8.44 -9.29
N GLY A 66 3.21 7.15 -8.98
CA GLY A 66 3.27 6.04 -9.93
C GLY A 66 4.66 5.45 -10.14
N HIS A 67 5.72 6.07 -9.62
CA HIS A 67 7.10 5.63 -9.88
C HIS A 67 7.39 4.26 -9.23
N SER A 68 6.95 4.04 -7.99
CA SER A 68 7.14 2.76 -7.31
C SER A 68 6.57 1.58 -8.11
N GLU A 69 5.37 1.72 -8.69
CA GLU A 69 4.76 0.68 -9.51
C GLU A 69 5.60 0.37 -10.77
N ARG A 70 6.18 1.39 -11.42
CA ARG A 70 7.07 1.20 -12.57
C ARG A 70 8.32 0.43 -12.20
N VAL A 71 8.96 0.78 -11.09
CA VAL A 71 10.16 0.11 -10.58
C VAL A 71 9.86 -1.35 -10.19
N VAL A 72 8.73 -1.59 -9.51
CA VAL A 72 8.28 -2.94 -9.16
C VAL A 72 8.02 -3.77 -10.42
N GLY A 73 7.27 -3.23 -11.39
CA GLY A 73 6.99 -3.90 -12.66
C GLY A 73 8.25 -4.29 -13.42
N GLU A 74 9.20 -3.36 -13.58
CA GLU A 74 10.50 -3.63 -14.22
C GLU A 74 11.32 -4.69 -13.47
N ALA A 75 11.34 -4.62 -12.15
CA ALA A 75 12.12 -5.56 -11.34
C ALA A 75 11.57 -6.99 -11.41
N LEU A 76 10.24 -7.13 -11.42
CA LEU A 76 9.56 -8.42 -11.46
C LEU A 76 9.66 -9.08 -12.85
N GLY A 77 9.44 -8.31 -13.91
CA GLY A 77 9.50 -8.83 -15.29
C GLY A 77 8.75 -10.16 -15.45
N ASP A 78 9.41 -11.17 -16.00
CA ASP A 78 8.85 -12.50 -16.24
C ASP A 78 8.46 -13.26 -14.93
N ARG A 79 8.89 -12.75 -13.77
CA ARG A 79 8.58 -13.35 -12.46
C ARG A 79 7.24 -12.84 -11.87
N ARG A 80 6.51 -11.98 -12.61
CA ARG A 80 5.22 -11.43 -12.15
C ARG A 80 4.23 -12.51 -11.67
N GLY A 81 4.19 -13.65 -12.37
CA GLY A 81 3.29 -14.76 -12.03
C GLY A 81 3.66 -15.55 -10.77
N ASP A 82 4.87 -15.38 -10.24
CA ASP A 82 5.38 -16.09 -9.06
C ASP A 82 5.08 -15.38 -7.74
N VAL A 83 4.49 -14.18 -7.80
CA VAL A 83 4.38 -13.27 -6.66
C VAL A 83 2.97 -12.71 -6.51
N LEU A 84 2.68 -12.22 -5.32
CA LEU A 84 1.52 -11.43 -4.99
C LEU A 84 1.92 -9.95 -4.98
N VAL A 85 1.27 -9.16 -5.84
CA VAL A 85 1.43 -7.71 -5.90
C VAL A 85 0.20 -7.04 -5.29
N VAL A 86 0.44 -6.27 -4.24
CA VAL A 86 -0.55 -5.39 -3.63
C VAL A 86 -0.31 -4.00 -4.18
N SER A 87 -1.34 -3.37 -4.74
CA SER A 87 -1.33 -1.93 -4.99
C SER A 87 -2.54 -1.27 -4.34
N LYS A 88 -2.57 0.04 -4.38
CA LYS A 88 -3.57 0.83 -3.66
C LYS A 88 -4.07 1.96 -4.53
N PHE A 89 -5.31 2.43 -4.27
CA PHE A 89 -5.93 3.56 -4.96
C PHE A 89 -6.64 4.47 -3.95
N GLY A 90 -7.01 5.67 -4.37
CA GLY A 90 -7.78 6.62 -3.58
C GLY A 90 -7.17 8.00 -3.49
N ASN A 91 -5.91 8.15 -3.88
CA ASN A 91 -5.26 9.45 -3.97
C ASN A 91 -5.37 10.01 -5.40
N VAL A 92 -5.56 11.31 -5.52
CA VAL A 92 -5.53 12.04 -6.78
C VAL A 92 -4.21 12.78 -6.88
N PHE A 93 -3.42 12.49 -7.89
CA PHE A 93 -2.09 13.06 -8.06
C PHE A 93 -1.77 13.30 -9.52
N ASP A 94 -0.77 14.12 -9.76
CA ASP A 94 -0.20 14.39 -11.08
C ASP A 94 1.20 13.78 -11.18
N GLU A 95 1.41 12.87 -12.13
CA GLU A 95 2.66 12.15 -12.31
C GLU A 95 3.83 13.06 -12.72
N ALA A 96 3.56 14.11 -13.48
CA ALA A 96 4.61 15.00 -13.99
C ALA A 96 5.15 15.92 -12.90
N THR A 97 4.26 16.45 -12.07
CA THR A 97 4.63 17.35 -10.97
C THR A 97 4.90 16.61 -9.66
N LYS A 98 4.56 15.32 -9.60
CA LYS A 98 4.62 14.46 -8.40
C LYS A 98 3.86 15.05 -7.21
N ARG A 99 2.72 15.70 -7.45
CA ARG A 99 1.91 16.33 -6.41
C ARG A 99 0.58 15.64 -6.21
N VAL A 100 0.26 15.40 -4.95
CA VAL A 100 -1.05 14.92 -4.52
C VAL A 100 -1.98 16.14 -4.39
N SER A 101 -3.15 16.07 -5.00
CA SER A 101 -4.14 17.15 -5.02
C SER A 101 -5.40 16.86 -4.20
N GLY A 102 -5.57 15.61 -3.74
CA GLY A 102 -6.73 15.21 -2.97
C GLY A 102 -6.94 13.72 -2.95
N GLN A 103 -8.15 13.30 -2.63
CA GLN A 103 -8.57 11.90 -2.57
C GLN A 103 -9.91 11.72 -3.29
N SER A 104 -10.10 10.55 -3.89
CA SER A 104 -11.37 10.16 -4.51
C SER A 104 -11.57 8.64 -4.44
N CYS A 105 -12.77 8.23 -4.09
CA CYS A 105 -13.25 6.86 -4.20
C CYS A 105 -14.46 6.74 -5.15
N GLU A 106 -14.63 7.71 -6.02
CA GLU A 106 -15.68 7.66 -7.04
C GLU A 106 -15.43 6.51 -8.04
N PRO A 107 -16.47 5.80 -8.50
CA PRO A 107 -16.34 4.62 -9.35
C PRO A 107 -15.45 4.83 -10.58
N ASP A 108 -15.57 5.96 -11.26
CA ASP A 108 -14.76 6.25 -12.45
C ASP A 108 -13.29 6.48 -12.10
N HIS A 109 -13.01 7.08 -10.92
CA HIS A 109 -11.65 7.21 -10.43
C HIS A 109 -11.03 5.85 -10.09
N ILE A 110 -11.79 4.96 -9.43
CA ILE A 110 -11.33 3.60 -9.09
C ILE A 110 -10.92 2.84 -10.36
N ARG A 111 -11.80 2.84 -11.39
CA ARG A 111 -11.51 2.18 -12.67
C ARG A 111 -10.27 2.76 -13.37
N ALA A 112 -10.17 4.09 -13.40
CA ALA A 112 -9.03 4.77 -14.01
C ALA A 112 -7.72 4.50 -13.24
N ALA A 113 -7.74 4.55 -11.92
CA ALA A 113 -6.58 4.24 -11.06
C ALA A 113 -6.11 2.80 -11.25
N CYS A 114 -7.03 1.83 -11.24
CA CYS A 114 -6.72 0.42 -11.50
C CYS A 114 -6.05 0.24 -12.88
N ALA A 115 -6.65 0.78 -13.94
CA ALA A 115 -6.09 0.68 -15.29
C ALA A 115 -4.70 1.33 -15.41
N ALA A 116 -4.49 2.48 -14.76
CA ALA A 116 -3.20 3.15 -14.72
C ALA A 116 -2.15 2.33 -13.96
N SER A 117 -2.50 1.73 -12.81
CA SER A 117 -1.63 0.83 -12.05
C SER A 117 -1.21 -0.38 -12.85
N LEU A 118 -2.14 -1.03 -13.56
CA LEU A 118 -1.83 -2.14 -14.47
C LEU A 118 -0.84 -1.73 -15.55
N GLY A 119 -1.04 -0.56 -16.18
CA GLY A 119 -0.13 -0.01 -17.17
C GLY A 119 1.27 0.28 -16.61
N ARG A 120 1.38 0.84 -15.41
CA ARG A 120 2.68 1.14 -14.77
C ARG A 120 3.43 -0.13 -14.35
N LEU A 121 2.71 -1.11 -13.83
CA LEU A 121 3.26 -2.43 -13.45
C LEU A 121 3.57 -3.35 -14.63
N GLY A 122 3.05 -3.05 -15.83
CA GLY A 122 3.21 -3.89 -17.01
C GLY A 122 2.57 -5.27 -16.87
N THR A 123 1.38 -5.34 -16.28
CA THR A 123 0.65 -6.59 -16.00
C THR A 123 -0.83 -6.43 -16.33
N ASP A 124 -1.51 -7.54 -16.59
CA ASP A 124 -2.95 -7.55 -16.90
C ASP A 124 -3.82 -7.66 -15.65
N TYR A 125 -3.22 -7.96 -14.48
CA TYR A 125 -3.96 -8.12 -13.22
C TYR A 125 -3.16 -7.68 -12.00
N LEU A 126 -3.88 -7.26 -10.95
CA LEU A 126 -3.38 -7.12 -9.58
C LEU A 126 -3.86 -8.29 -8.73
N ASP A 127 -3.05 -8.77 -7.81
CA ASP A 127 -3.50 -9.79 -6.86
C ASP A 127 -4.41 -9.19 -5.79
N VAL A 128 -4.03 -8.03 -5.26
CA VAL A 128 -4.83 -7.30 -4.28
C VAL A 128 -4.83 -5.81 -4.62
N LEU A 129 -6.00 -5.20 -4.67
CA LEU A 129 -6.15 -3.74 -4.78
C LEU A 129 -6.79 -3.19 -3.51
N LEU A 130 -6.09 -2.34 -2.77
CA LEU A 130 -6.57 -1.78 -1.50
C LEU A 130 -7.08 -0.35 -1.67
N LEU A 131 -8.20 -0.01 -1.02
CA LEU A 131 -8.57 1.38 -0.81
C LEU A 131 -7.55 2.04 0.13
N HIS A 132 -6.92 3.13 -0.32
CA HIS A 132 -5.86 3.85 0.39
C HIS A 132 -6.34 5.20 0.94
N MET A 133 -7.54 5.19 1.49
CA MET A 133 -8.13 6.31 2.21
C MET A 133 -8.40 5.84 3.64
N TRP A 134 -7.98 6.66 4.62
CA TRP A 134 -8.12 6.33 6.03
C TRP A 134 -9.56 6.06 6.43
N ASP A 135 -10.47 6.87 5.91
CA ASP A 135 -11.90 6.78 6.10
C ASP A 135 -12.66 7.40 4.91
N ILE A 136 -13.89 7.00 4.70
CA ILE A 136 -14.81 7.56 3.69
C ILE A 136 -16.20 7.68 4.29
N GLN A 137 -17.12 8.40 3.62
CA GLN A 137 -18.50 8.48 4.07
C GLN A 137 -19.19 7.12 3.93
N ASP A 138 -20.18 6.83 4.79
CA ASP A 138 -20.87 5.54 4.77
C ASP A 138 -21.54 5.25 3.43
N GLU A 139 -22.08 6.28 2.79
CA GLU A 139 -22.77 6.21 1.49
C GLU A 139 -21.81 5.85 0.34
N GLN A 140 -20.51 6.03 0.53
CA GLN A 140 -19.49 5.71 -0.48
C GLN A 140 -19.02 4.26 -0.41
N VAL A 141 -19.27 3.56 0.70
CA VAL A 141 -18.71 2.21 0.92
C VAL A 141 -19.27 1.20 -0.09
N ASP A 142 -20.59 1.18 -0.29
CA ASP A 142 -21.22 0.24 -1.21
C ASP A 142 -20.81 0.52 -2.67
N PRO A 143 -20.82 1.77 -3.20
CA PRO A 143 -20.28 2.06 -4.52
C PRO A 143 -18.82 1.64 -4.72
N VAL A 144 -17.98 1.78 -3.70
CA VAL A 144 -16.58 1.30 -3.76
C VAL A 144 -16.54 -0.21 -3.90
N ILE A 145 -17.27 -0.96 -3.06
CA ILE A 145 -17.33 -2.42 -3.11
C ILE A 145 -17.87 -2.89 -4.46
N ASP A 146 -18.97 -2.32 -4.94
CA ASP A 146 -19.57 -2.69 -6.22
C ASP A 146 -18.58 -2.50 -7.39
N THR A 147 -17.82 -1.39 -7.39
CA THR A 147 -16.81 -1.13 -8.41
C THR A 147 -15.64 -2.12 -8.33
N LEU A 148 -15.21 -2.49 -7.12
CA LEU A 148 -14.15 -3.49 -6.94
C LEU A 148 -14.62 -4.89 -7.36
N GLU A 149 -15.88 -5.25 -7.11
CA GLU A 149 -16.47 -6.49 -7.62
C GLU A 149 -16.53 -6.52 -9.16
N GLU A 150 -16.89 -5.40 -9.81
CA GLU A 150 -16.84 -5.28 -11.27
C GLU A 150 -15.42 -5.53 -11.80
N LEU A 151 -14.39 -4.92 -11.17
CA LEU A 151 -12.99 -5.10 -11.57
C LEU A 151 -12.52 -6.53 -11.34
N ALA A 152 -12.97 -7.19 -10.27
CA ALA A 152 -12.68 -8.59 -10.00
C ALA A 152 -13.35 -9.51 -11.04
N ALA A 153 -14.62 -9.27 -11.35
CA ALA A 153 -15.34 -10.02 -12.38
C ALA A 153 -14.73 -9.86 -13.78
N ALA A 154 -14.15 -8.68 -14.07
CA ALA A 154 -13.41 -8.42 -15.31
C ALA A 154 -12.00 -9.05 -15.34
N GLY A 155 -11.50 -9.57 -14.21
CA GLY A 155 -10.18 -10.16 -14.08
C GLY A 155 -9.03 -9.16 -13.96
N HIS A 156 -9.32 -7.86 -13.79
CA HIS A 156 -8.31 -6.83 -13.58
C HIS A 156 -7.68 -6.90 -12.18
N ILE A 157 -8.45 -7.36 -11.20
CA ILE A 157 -7.95 -7.66 -9.85
C ILE A 157 -8.38 -9.07 -9.45
N ARG A 158 -7.61 -9.76 -8.62
CA ARG A 158 -8.00 -11.07 -8.08
C ARG A 158 -8.80 -10.94 -6.80
N SER A 159 -8.49 -9.91 -6.03
CA SER A 159 -9.15 -9.60 -4.76
C SER A 159 -8.92 -8.14 -4.39
N TYR A 160 -9.53 -7.71 -3.30
CA TYR A 160 -9.38 -6.36 -2.80
C TYR A 160 -9.48 -6.30 -1.28
N GLY A 161 -9.31 -5.10 -0.73
CA GLY A 161 -9.44 -4.81 0.69
C GLY A 161 -9.31 -3.33 1.00
N TRP A 162 -8.91 -3.03 2.23
CA TRP A 162 -8.78 -1.64 2.70
C TRP A 162 -7.51 -1.47 3.54
N SER A 163 -6.74 -0.42 3.27
CA SER A 163 -5.64 0.03 4.14
C SER A 163 -6.19 1.04 5.14
N THR A 164 -6.55 0.58 6.35
CA THR A 164 -7.17 1.40 7.40
C THR A 164 -6.99 0.78 8.78
N ASP A 165 -6.86 1.63 9.81
CA ASP A 165 -6.86 1.22 11.22
C ASP A 165 -8.24 1.54 11.89
N ARG A 166 -9.34 1.59 11.10
CA ARG A 166 -10.70 1.79 11.59
C ARG A 166 -11.44 0.46 11.74
N PRO A 167 -11.71 -0.05 12.98
CA PRO A 167 -12.33 -1.36 13.17
C PRO A 167 -13.65 -1.53 12.43
N HIS A 168 -14.53 -0.52 12.45
CA HIS A 168 -15.83 -0.58 11.77
C HIS A 168 -15.70 -0.69 10.24
N ARG A 169 -14.66 -0.09 9.63
CA ARG A 169 -14.38 -0.20 8.19
C ARG A 169 -13.84 -1.58 7.84
N ILE A 170 -12.97 -2.12 8.69
CA ILE A 170 -12.48 -3.50 8.56
C ILE A 170 -13.63 -4.48 8.64
N ALA A 171 -14.50 -4.36 9.65
CA ALA A 171 -15.68 -5.21 9.80
C ALA A 171 -16.61 -5.13 8.59
N ARG A 172 -16.76 -3.94 7.99
CA ARG A 172 -17.61 -3.73 6.82
C ARG A 172 -17.04 -4.37 5.56
N ILE A 173 -15.76 -4.10 5.23
CA ILE A 173 -15.16 -4.64 4.01
C ILE A 173 -14.97 -6.17 4.09
N ALA A 174 -14.75 -6.72 5.28
CA ALA A 174 -14.59 -8.16 5.49
C ALA A 174 -15.82 -8.99 5.07
N GLN A 175 -17.00 -8.35 4.94
CA GLN A 175 -18.25 -9.00 4.50
C GLN A 175 -18.37 -9.05 2.97
N ALA A 176 -17.52 -8.32 2.26
CA ALA A 176 -17.59 -8.26 0.80
C ALA A 176 -17.04 -9.57 0.18
N PRO A 177 -17.65 -10.06 -0.94
CA PRO A 177 -17.38 -11.40 -1.47
C PRO A 177 -15.92 -11.68 -1.80
N ASN A 178 -15.24 -10.75 -2.47
CA ASN A 178 -13.86 -10.91 -2.91
C ASN A 178 -12.85 -10.14 -2.05
N CYS A 179 -13.24 -9.72 -0.82
CA CYS A 179 -12.29 -9.18 0.15
C CYS A 179 -11.37 -10.30 0.66
N SER A 180 -10.06 -10.17 0.41
CA SER A 180 -9.07 -11.17 0.84
C SER A 180 -8.26 -10.74 2.05
N SER A 181 -8.12 -9.45 2.27
CA SER A 181 -7.19 -8.90 3.28
C SER A 181 -7.48 -7.44 3.60
N VAL A 182 -6.87 -6.98 4.66
CA VAL A 182 -6.74 -5.55 4.99
C VAL A 182 -5.29 -5.20 5.23
N GLU A 183 -4.97 -3.91 5.30
CA GLU A 183 -3.65 -3.45 5.71
C GLU A 183 -3.79 -2.55 6.93
N ILE A 184 -3.02 -2.88 7.99
CA ILE A 184 -3.05 -2.18 9.28
C ILE A 184 -1.65 -1.81 9.75
N ALA A 185 -1.56 -0.77 10.61
CA ALA A 185 -0.33 -0.49 11.33
C ALA A 185 -0.21 -1.41 12.55
N LEU A 186 0.92 -2.12 12.66
CA LEU A 186 1.21 -2.94 13.83
C LEU A 186 2.73 -3.02 14.06
N ASN A 187 3.17 -2.70 15.26
CA ASN A 187 4.54 -2.87 15.72
C ASN A 187 4.59 -2.79 17.26
N VAL A 188 5.78 -2.91 17.85
CA VAL A 188 5.95 -2.90 19.32
C VAL A 188 5.58 -1.57 20.00
N LEU A 189 5.37 -0.49 19.25
CA LEU A 189 4.91 0.81 19.74
C LEU A 189 3.41 1.03 19.48
N ASN A 190 2.79 0.18 18.65
CA ASN A 190 1.37 0.22 18.30
C ASN A 190 0.86 -1.23 18.19
N ASP A 191 0.20 -1.72 19.21
CA ASP A 191 -0.26 -3.10 19.33
C ASP A 191 -1.67 -3.36 18.77
N SER A 192 -2.40 -2.31 18.35
CA SER A 192 -3.74 -2.40 17.74
C SER A 192 -4.70 -3.36 18.49
N PRO A 193 -4.95 -3.14 19.79
CA PRO A 193 -5.59 -4.11 20.67
C PRO A 193 -7.04 -4.45 20.30
N GLU A 194 -7.74 -3.59 19.57
CA GLU A 194 -9.10 -3.83 19.08
C GLU A 194 -9.09 -4.60 17.76
N ILE A 195 -8.14 -4.31 16.88
CA ILE A 195 -8.11 -4.84 15.52
C ILE A 195 -7.59 -6.28 15.49
N VAL A 196 -6.51 -6.58 16.19
CA VAL A 196 -5.87 -7.91 16.13
C VAL A 196 -6.81 -9.03 16.53
N PRO A 197 -7.56 -8.95 17.66
CA PRO A 197 -8.57 -9.97 18.00
C PRO A 197 -9.69 -10.07 16.96
N MET A 198 -10.18 -8.93 16.45
CA MET A 198 -11.23 -8.90 15.43
C MET A 198 -10.79 -9.59 14.13
N LEU A 199 -9.57 -9.37 13.68
CA LEU A 199 -9.04 -10.06 12.50
C LEU A 199 -8.97 -11.57 12.68
N ALA A 200 -8.62 -12.04 13.87
CA ALA A 200 -8.63 -13.46 14.20
C ALA A 200 -10.05 -14.04 14.19
N GLU A 201 -11.05 -13.34 14.73
CA GLU A 201 -12.45 -13.75 14.72
C GLU A 201 -13.04 -13.78 13.29
N LEU A 202 -12.64 -12.83 12.44
CA LEU A 202 -13.05 -12.73 11.04
C LEU A 202 -12.26 -13.68 10.12
N GLU A 203 -11.25 -14.37 10.64
CA GLU A 203 -10.27 -15.14 9.84
C GLU A 203 -9.73 -14.32 8.65
N LEU A 204 -9.57 -13.00 8.83
CA LEU A 204 -9.15 -12.06 7.81
C LEU A 204 -7.64 -11.83 7.86
N PRO A 205 -6.88 -12.22 6.83
CA PRO A 205 -5.46 -11.89 6.71
C PRO A 205 -5.23 -10.39 6.73
N ALA A 206 -4.09 -9.97 7.30
CA ALA A 206 -3.68 -8.58 7.27
C ALA A 206 -2.24 -8.42 6.78
N PHE A 207 -2.03 -7.45 5.90
CA PHE A 207 -0.71 -6.89 5.64
C PHE A 207 -0.36 -5.94 6.78
N ILE A 208 0.82 -6.10 7.33
CA ILE A 208 1.29 -5.25 8.42
C ILE A 208 2.20 -4.17 7.85
N ARG A 209 1.72 -2.94 7.84
CA ARG A 209 2.52 -1.77 7.50
C ARG A 209 3.31 -1.27 8.71
N SER A 210 4.44 -0.67 8.45
CA SER A 210 5.33 -0.05 9.46
C SER A 210 5.76 -0.99 10.61
N PRO A 211 6.12 -2.27 10.35
CA PRO A 211 6.52 -3.20 11.42
C PRO A 211 7.78 -2.73 12.16
N LEU A 212 8.60 -1.89 11.51
CA LEU A 212 9.79 -1.26 12.11
C LEU A 212 9.60 0.23 12.42
N ALA A 213 8.34 0.69 12.60
CA ALA A 213 8.00 2.09 12.87
C ALA A 213 8.77 3.04 11.92
N MET A 214 8.66 2.81 10.60
CA MET A 214 9.35 3.58 9.55
C MET A 214 10.87 3.66 9.74
N GLY A 215 11.48 2.61 10.25
CA GLY A 215 12.93 2.50 10.46
C GLY A 215 13.41 2.89 11.87
N LEU A 216 12.56 3.47 12.71
CA LEU A 216 12.93 3.83 14.08
C LEU A 216 13.42 2.60 14.87
N LEU A 217 12.75 1.46 14.72
CA LEU A 217 13.08 0.21 15.41
C LEU A 217 14.25 -0.57 14.76
N ALA A 218 14.79 -0.07 13.64
CA ALA A 218 15.94 -0.69 12.98
C ALA A 218 17.29 -0.38 13.64
N GLY A 219 17.32 0.42 14.71
CA GLY A 219 18.53 0.75 15.47
C GLY A 219 19.50 1.70 14.79
N ARG A 220 19.11 2.33 13.67
CA ARG A 220 19.94 3.30 12.94
C ARG A 220 19.58 4.76 13.23
N ILE A 221 18.39 5.01 13.75
CA ILE A 221 17.91 6.35 14.11
C ILE A 221 18.23 6.59 15.58
N THR A 222 18.93 7.69 15.86
CA THR A 222 19.30 8.16 17.20
C THR A 222 18.82 9.60 17.39
N ARG A 223 18.97 10.16 18.60
CA ARG A 223 18.65 11.56 18.88
C ARG A 223 19.45 12.55 18.04
N ASP A 224 20.63 12.15 17.57
CA ASP A 224 21.51 12.99 16.74
C ASP A 224 21.27 12.82 15.24
N THR A 225 20.40 11.90 14.85
CA THR A 225 20.04 11.68 13.43
C THR A 225 19.34 12.91 12.89
N ARG A 226 19.83 13.40 11.75
CA ARG A 226 19.16 14.46 10.98
C ARG A 226 18.58 13.85 9.72
N LEU A 227 17.29 13.98 9.58
CA LEU A 227 16.58 13.56 8.38
C LEU A 227 16.58 14.71 7.36
N ALA A 228 16.60 14.39 6.08
CA ALA A 228 16.56 15.38 5.00
C ALA A 228 15.19 16.08 4.96
N GLU A 229 15.12 17.28 4.40
CA GLU A 229 13.88 18.06 4.29
C GLU A 229 12.86 17.43 3.34
N ASP A 230 13.31 16.58 2.43
CA ASP A 230 12.51 15.80 1.48
C ASP A 230 12.15 14.39 2.00
N ASP A 231 12.53 14.06 3.25
CA ASP A 231 12.15 12.83 3.92
C ASP A 231 10.89 13.05 4.77
N ILE A 232 9.84 12.31 4.48
CA ILE A 232 8.55 12.36 5.20
C ILE A 232 8.71 12.29 6.73
N ARG A 233 9.70 11.58 7.23
CA ARG A 233 9.96 11.42 8.67
C ARG A 233 10.50 12.69 9.32
N GLY A 234 11.12 13.59 8.53
CA GLY A 234 11.72 14.85 8.99
C GLY A 234 10.77 16.04 9.04
N ILE A 235 9.56 15.94 8.46
CA ILE A 235 8.65 17.08 8.30
C ILE A 235 7.76 17.38 9.54
N GLY A 236 7.82 16.56 10.61
CA GLY A 236 7.03 16.74 11.82
C GLY A 236 5.52 16.56 11.62
N ALA A 237 5.09 15.73 10.66
CA ALA A 237 3.69 15.45 10.42
C ALA A 237 2.99 14.90 11.68
N GLU A 238 1.73 15.30 11.91
CA GLU A 238 1.00 14.95 13.14
C GLU A 238 0.86 13.45 13.37
N TRP A 239 0.66 12.69 12.29
CA TRP A 239 0.52 11.24 12.34
C TRP A 239 1.86 10.48 12.49
N LEU A 240 3.01 11.21 12.45
CA LEU A 240 4.37 10.69 12.68
C LEU A 240 4.85 11.00 14.11
N GLU A 241 4.01 10.77 15.10
CA GLU A 241 4.30 11.06 16.50
C GLU A 241 5.59 10.44 17.04
N TRP A 242 6.03 9.30 16.45
CA TRP A 242 7.29 8.64 16.83
C TRP A 242 8.56 9.44 16.45
N PHE A 243 8.46 10.41 15.55
CA PHE A 243 9.55 11.26 15.09
C PHE A 243 9.47 12.70 15.62
N ARG A 244 8.57 12.96 16.57
CA ARG A 244 8.48 14.24 17.28
C ARG A 244 9.40 14.23 18.50
N ASP A 245 9.93 15.42 18.87
CA ASP A 245 10.76 15.63 20.06
C ASP A 245 10.04 15.33 21.38
#